data_b25174cecfc8ef726d85ac906c354566
#
_entry.id   b25174cecfc8ef726d85ac906c354566
#
_cell.length_a   1.000
_cell.length_b   1.000
_cell.length_c   1.000
_cell.angle_alpha   90.00
_cell.angle_beta   90.00
_cell.angle_gamma   90.00
#
_symmetry.space_group_name_H-M   'P 1'
#
loop_
_entity.id
_entity.type
_entity.pdbx_description
1 polymer ?
#
loop_
_entity_poly.entity_id
_entity_poly.type
_entity_poly.pdbx_seq_one_letter_code
_entity_poly.pdbx_strand_id
1 'polypeptide(L)'
;LLSGLDLLRSQFPKAEITVINNAPLEADLQEIQGSNLAFEFSGYLELLENRPKQGVVILLNDTLFKHHFAGGWVRFIRSFLEVLSTEDKVIYGDIRWDGTALAERPNPFLASWLFVIPNEISNEVFRNTLRDVIQMPIPKMSAEYELFLTEWLVSSGLWKGWQGSEKDTVTIERKKKCIYWEHQLSANLAKSGVELRSIGEKNRVGYWVLRWVDRIKIGFWRIACRFARI
;
A
#
# COMPACT_ATOMS: atom_id res chain seq x y z
N LEU A 1 6.96 -13.29 8.75
CA LEU A 1 6.22 -12.18 9.40
C LEU A 1 6.87 -11.78 10.72
N LEU A 2 7.20 -12.74 11.63
CA LEU A 2 7.78 -12.47 12.95
C LEU A 2 9.01 -11.57 12.88
N SER A 3 9.97 -11.86 12.01
CA SER A 3 11.17 -11.00 11.81
C SER A 3 10.84 -9.58 11.34
N GLY A 4 9.73 -9.40 10.63
CA GLY A 4 9.26 -8.10 10.20
C GLY A 4 8.65 -7.28 11.34
N LEU A 5 7.90 -7.92 12.22
CA LEU A 5 7.34 -7.29 13.41
C LEU A 5 8.43 -6.89 14.41
N ASP A 6 9.44 -7.74 14.60
CA ASP A 6 10.59 -7.43 15.45
C ASP A 6 11.37 -6.21 14.92
N LEU A 7 11.52 -6.13 13.60
CA LEU A 7 12.11 -4.95 12.96
C LEU A 7 11.28 -3.69 13.26
N LEU A 8 9.95 -3.75 13.11
CA LEU A 8 9.09 -2.60 13.41
C LEU A 8 9.17 -2.21 14.89
N ARG A 9 9.06 -3.16 15.81
CA ARG A 9 9.19 -2.92 17.26
C ARG A 9 10.53 -2.29 17.63
N SER A 10 11.61 -2.75 17.02
CA SER A 10 12.96 -2.19 17.28
C SER A 10 13.10 -0.75 16.80
N GLN A 11 12.47 -0.39 15.70
CA GLN A 11 12.57 0.96 15.13
C GLN A 11 11.53 1.93 15.69
N PHE A 12 10.40 1.43 16.18
CA PHE A 12 9.30 2.22 16.75
C PHE A 12 8.91 1.72 18.16
N PRO A 13 9.82 1.80 19.15
CA PRO A 13 9.62 1.18 20.46
C PRO A 13 8.46 1.77 21.26
N LYS A 14 7.97 2.96 20.91
CA LYS A 14 6.84 3.65 21.54
C LYS A 14 5.55 3.55 20.73
N ALA A 15 5.57 2.92 19.58
CA ALA A 15 4.38 2.79 18.74
C ALA A 15 3.51 1.62 19.21
N GLU A 16 2.21 1.80 19.18
CA GLU A 16 1.27 0.70 19.21
C GLU A 16 1.26 0.03 17.85
N ILE A 17 1.56 -1.27 17.79
CA ILE A 17 1.57 -2.05 16.57
C ILE A 17 0.42 -3.05 16.62
N THR A 18 -0.56 -2.86 15.75
CA THR A 18 -1.68 -3.77 15.56
C THR A 18 -1.51 -4.53 14.26
N VAL A 19 -1.66 -5.84 14.31
CA VAL A 19 -1.64 -6.71 13.11
C VAL A 19 -3.06 -7.11 12.77
N ILE A 20 -3.45 -6.94 11.51
CA ILE A 20 -4.70 -7.46 10.98
C ILE A 20 -4.35 -8.58 10.02
N ASN A 21 -4.78 -9.78 10.36
CA ASN A 21 -4.51 -10.98 9.58
C ASN A 21 -5.77 -11.42 8.83
N ASN A 22 -5.67 -11.48 7.52
CA ASN A 22 -6.74 -11.96 6.64
C ASN A 22 -6.67 -13.49 6.40
N ALA A 23 -5.67 -14.18 6.94
CA ALA A 23 -5.58 -15.63 6.99
C ALA A 23 -6.10 -16.16 8.34
N PRO A 24 -6.38 -17.46 8.49
CA PRO A 24 -6.68 -18.04 9.79
C PRO A 24 -5.59 -17.71 10.83
N LEU A 25 -6.01 -17.34 12.04
CA LEU A 25 -5.11 -16.89 13.10
C LEU A 25 -4.24 -18.06 13.61
N GLU A 26 -2.95 -17.79 13.75
CA GLU A 26 -2.05 -18.60 14.58
C GLU A 26 -2.06 -18.01 16.01
N ALA A 27 -2.19 -18.87 17.02
CA ALA A 27 -2.70 -18.58 18.36
C ALA A 27 -1.92 -17.58 19.25
N ASP A 28 -0.75 -17.05 18.84
CA ASP A 28 0.17 -16.35 19.75
C ASP A 28 0.41 -14.85 19.47
N LEU A 29 -0.31 -14.23 18.55
CA LEU A 29 -0.16 -12.81 18.24
C LEU A 29 -1.41 -12.03 18.69
N GLN A 30 -1.23 -10.79 19.17
CA GLN A 30 -2.35 -9.83 19.30
C GLN A 30 -2.83 -9.43 17.90
N GLU A 31 -3.49 -10.36 17.24
CA GLU A 31 -3.97 -10.20 15.89
C GLU A 31 -5.48 -9.96 15.91
N ILE A 32 -5.92 -9.08 15.02
CA ILE A 32 -7.34 -8.92 14.72
C ILE A 32 -7.61 -9.75 13.46
N GLN A 33 -8.59 -10.64 13.54
CA GLN A 33 -9.07 -11.36 12.36
C GLN A 33 -9.73 -10.35 11.42
N GLY A 34 -9.15 -10.17 10.25
CA GLY A 34 -9.70 -9.31 9.21
C GLY A 34 -10.85 -10.00 8.46
N SER A 35 -11.81 -9.20 8.00
CA SER A 35 -12.93 -9.68 7.18
C SER A 35 -12.51 -10.17 5.79
N ASN A 36 -11.38 -9.69 5.30
CA ASN A 36 -10.85 -9.92 3.95
C ASN A 36 -11.84 -9.60 2.80
N LEU A 37 -12.83 -8.75 3.06
CA LEU A 37 -13.84 -8.37 2.05
C LEU A 37 -13.25 -7.52 0.94
N ALA A 38 -12.29 -6.67 1.29
CA ALA A 38 -11.60 -5.74 0.39
C ALA A 38 -10.08 -5.81 0.54
N PHE A 39 -9.52 -7.00 0.79
CA PHE A 39 -8.08 -7.27 0.99
C PHE A 39 -7.47 -6.35 2.07
N GLU A 40 -6.31 -5.74 1.79
CA GLU A 40 -5.66 -4.79 2.71
C GLU A 40 -6.55 -3.61 3.10
N PHE A 41 -7.44 -3.16 2.23
CA PHE A 41 -8.30 -2.00 2.47
C PHE A 41 -9.35 -2.26 3.55
N SER A 42 -9.92 -3.47 3.64
CA SER A 42 -10.81 -3.82 4.76
C SER A 42 -10.04 -3.82 6.08
N GLY A 43 -8.83 -4.37 6.10
CA GLY A 43 -7.99 -4.35 7.30
C GLY A 43 -7.64 -2.92 7.74
N TYR A 44 -7.31 -2.03 6.81
CA TYR A 44 -7.06 -0.62 7.12
C TYR A 44 -8.30 0.07 7.71
N LEU A 45 -9.48 -0.17 7.12
CA LEU A 45 -10.73 0.39 7.63
C LEU A 45 -11.07 -0.14 9.02
N GLU A 46 -10.98 -1.44 9.24
CA GLU A 46 -11.22 -2.09 10.54
C GLU A 46 -10.31 -1.52 11.63
N LEU A 47 -9.01 -1.29 11.33
CA LEU A 47 -8.09 -0.64 12.25
C LEU A 47 -8.56 0.77 12.58
N LEU A 48 -8.85 1.59 11.56
CA LEU A 48 -9.21 3.00 11.72
C LEU A 48 -10.57 3.21 12.42
N GLU A 49 -11.46 2.24 12.37
CA GLU A 49 -12.75 2.28 13.06
C GLU A 49 -12.65 1.88 14.53
N ASN A 50 -11.77 0.94 14.87
CA ASN A 50 -11.72 0.30 16.18
C ASN A 50 -10.60 0.82 17.10
N ARG A 51 -9.74 1.75 16.63
CA ARG A 51 -8.62 2.28 17.43
C ARG A 51 -8.70 3.77 17.63
N PRO A 52 -8.09 4.28 18.74
CA PRO A 52 -7.96 5.72 18.98
C PRO A 52 -7.27 6.40 17.80
N LYS A 53 -7.77 7.58 17.43
CA LYS A 53 -7.37 8.31 16.22
C LYS A 53 -6.34 9.41 16.49
N GLN A 54 -5.72 9.39 17.68
CA GLN A 54 -4.74 10.39 18.09
C GLN A 54 -3.35 10.07 17.55
N GLY A 55 -2.66 11.10 17.10
CA GLY A 55 -1.28 11.00 16.63
C GLY A 55 -1.15 10.56 15.16
N VAL A 56 0.05 10.13 14.81
CA VAL A 56 0.39 9.67 13.46
C VAL A 56 0.00 8.22 13.29
N VAL A 57 -0.75 7.92 12.24
CA VAL A 57 -1.10 6.54 11.87
C VAL A 57 -0.27 6.13 10.66
N ILE A 58 0.36 4.95 10.74
CA ILE A 58 1.10 4.34 9.63
C ILE A 58 0.40 3.04 9.26
N LEU A 59 -0.08 2.95 8.02
CA LEU A 59 -0.67 1.74 7.49
C LEU A 59 0.35 1.07 6.57
N LEU A 60 0.63 -0.19 6.85
CA LEU A 60 1.57 -1.02 6.08
C LEU A 60 0.92 -2.36 5.76
N ASN A 61 1.17 -2.88 4.57
CA ASN A 61 0.82 -4.25 4.24
C ASN A 61 2.08 -5.14 4.11
N ASP A 62 1.89 -6.42 3.93
CA ASP A 62 2.97 -7.41 3.85
C ASP A 62 3.87 -7.25 2.61
N THR A 63 3.47 -6.47 1.62
CA THR A 63 4.27 -6.10 0.44
C THR A 63 5.60 -5.47 0.85
N LEU A 64 5.62 -4.69 1.96
CA LEU A 64 6.86 -4.14 2.51
C LEU A 64 7.91 -5.23 2.77
N PHE A 65 7.52 -6.34 3.37
CA PHE A 65 8.45 -7.42 3.73
C PHE A 65 8.75 -8.36 2.56
N LYS A 66 7.78 -8.57 1.68
CA LYS A 66 7.89 -9.48 0.54
C LYS A 66 8.67 -8.87 -0.63
N HIS A 67 8.37 -7.62 -0.98
CA HIS A 67 8.82 -7.02 -2.24
C HIS A 67 9.74 -5.83 -2.08
N HIS A 68 9.86 -5.25 -0.87
CA HIS A 68 10.73 -4.10 -0.61
C HIS A 68 11.93 -4.47 0.26
N PHE A 69 12.93 -3.59 0.29
CA PHE A 69 14.03 -3.66 1.25
C PHE A 69 13.56 -3.16 2.60
N ALA A 70 12.83 -4.00 3.34
CA ALA A 70 12.12 -3.63 4.56
C ALA A 70 12.98 -2.87 5.57
N GLY A 71 14.21 -3.34 5.88
CA GLY A 71 15.10 -2.66 6.83
C GLY A 71 15.50 -1.26 6.40
N GLY A 72 15.65 -1.00 5.10
CA GLY A 72 15.89 0.33 4.57
C GLY A 72 14.65 1.22 4.65
N TRP A 73 13.51 0.70 4.22
CA TRP A 73 12.26 1.45 4.25
C TRP A 73 11.79 1.79 5.66
N VAL A 74 11.89 0.87 6.61
CA VAL A 74 11.49 1.12 8.01
C VAL A 74 12.34 2.23 8.64
N ARG A 75 13.67 2.22 8.40
CA ARG A 75 14.56 3.32 8.84
C ARG A 75 14.22 4.64 8.15
N PHE A 76 13.94 4.59 6.86
CA PHE A 76 13.56 5.77 6.09
C PHE A 76 12.26 6.39 6.61
N ILE A 77 11.24 5.58 6.87
CA ILE A 77 9.96 6.03 7.46
C ILE A 77 10.22 6.64 8.83
N ARG A 78 11.04 6.03 9.67
CA ARG A 78 11.40 6.60 10.99
C ARG A 78 12.01 7.98 10.85
N SER A 79 13.04 8.15 10.01
CA SER A 79 13.67 9.47 9.78
C SER A 79 12.70 10.48 9.19
N PHE A 80 11.74 10.04 8.35
CA PHE A 80 10.69 10.89 7.82
C PHE A 80 9.78 11.41 8.93
N LEU A 81 9.39 10.56 9.90
CA LEU A 81 8.54 10.96 11.02
C LEU A 81 9.17 12.02 11.94
N GLU A 82 10.51 12.06 12.03
CA GLU A 82 11.24 13.06 12.83
C GLU A 82 11.10 14.48 12.24
N VAL A 83 10.73 14.60 10.96
CA VAL A 83 10.59 15.88 10.23
C VAL A 83 9.17 16.09 9.69
N LEU A 84 8.22 15.25 10.09
CA LEU A 84 6.85 15.28 9.63
C LEU A 84 6.12 16.51 10.21
N SER A 85 5.48 17.30 9.32
CA SER A 85 4.49 18.30 9.74
C SER A 85 3.14 17.63 9.97
N THR A 86 2.48 17.96 11.08
CA THR A 86 1.16 17.43 11.45
C THR A 86 0.01 18.42 11.24
N GLU A 87 0.30 19.61 10.72
CA GLU A 87 -0.69 20.71 10.63
C GLU A 87 -1.54 20.67 9.36
N ASP A 88 -1.04 20.06 8.30
CA ASP A 88 -1.69 20.06 6.98
C ASP A 88 -2.70 18.92 6.82
N LYS A 89 -3.71 19.16 5.98
CA LYS A 89 -4.62 18.12 5.48
C LYS A 89 -3.92 17.33 4.37
N VAL A 90 -3.02 16.45 4.76
CA VAL A 90 -2.10 15.74 3.88
C VAL A 90 -2.04 14.25 4.22
N ILE A 91 -1.80 13.44 3.22
CA ILE A 91 -1.47 12.01 3.37
C ILE A 91 -0.20 11.74 2.59
N TYR A 92 0.75 11.10 3.27
CA TYR A 92 2.02 10.71 2.66
C TYR A 92 2.02 9.23 2.32
N GLY A 93 2.78 8.88 1.29
CA GLY A 93 2.98 7.49 0.90
C GLY A 93 3.99 7.32 -0.23
N ASP A 94 4.02 6.12 -0.79
CA ASP A 94 4.81 5.85 -1.99
C ASP A 94 4.04 6.31 -3.22
N ILE A 95 4.35 7.50 -3.71
CA ILE A 95 3.69 8.07 -4.91
C ILE A 95 4.17 7.34 -6.17
N ARG A 96 3.21 6.95 -6.99
CA ARG A 96 3.42 6.34 -8.30
C ARG A 96 3.04 7.30 -9.42
N TRP A 97 3.93 7.33 -10.42
CA TRP A 97 3.80 8.11 -11.66
C TRP A 97 3.91 7.14 -12.83
N ASP A 98 2.93 6.26 -12.97
CA ASP A 98 3.00 5.14 -13.90
C ASP A 98 2.09 5.36 -15.12
N GLY A 99 2.65 5.97 -16.17
CA GLY A 99 1.99 6.13 -17.45
C GLY A 99 1.00 7.29 -17.52
N THR A 100 0.03 7.20 -18.44
CA THR A 100 -0.97 8.23 -18.71
C THR A 100 -2.12 8.16 -17.69
N ALA A 101 -2.66 9.31 -17.29
CA ALA A 101 -3.89 9.36 -16.52
C ALA A 101 -5.05 8.80 -17.34
N LEU A 102 -5.86 7.95 -16.72
CA LEU A 102 -7.13 7.45 -17.27
C LEU A 102 -8.27 7.93 -16.36
N ALA A 103 -9.51 7.82 -16.80
CA ALA A 103 -10.66 8.25 -16.01
C ALA A 103 -10.70 7.57 -14.63
N GLU A 104 -10.35 6.28 -14.57
CA GLU A 104 -10.31 5.47 -13.35
C GLU A 104 -8.95 5.48 -12.65
N ARG A 105 -7.90 5.97 -13.31
CA ARG A 105 -6.53 5.95 -12.81
C ARG A 105 -5.95 7.35 -12.74
N PRO A 106 -5.95 7.97 -11.54
CA PRO A 106 -5.26 9.24 -11.36
C PRO A 106 -3.75 9.06 -11.57
N ASN A 107 -3.10 10.13 -11.96
CA ASN A 107 -1.64 10.17 -12.05
C ASN A 107 -1.17 11.54 -11.53
N PRO A 108 -0.58 11.61 -10.33
CA PRO A 108 -0.09 10.47 -9.51
C PRO A 108 -1.17 9.79 -8.65
N PHE A 109 -0.81 8.63 -8.09
CA PHE A 109 -1.58 7.94 -7.05
C PHE A 109 -0.65 7.40 -5.94
N LEU A 110 -1.23 7.11 -4.77
CA LEU A 110 -0.53 6.47 -3.64
C LEU A 110 -0.64 4.95 -3.75
N ALA A 111 0.50 4.28 -3.69
CA ALA A 111 0.53 2.81 -3.62
C ALA A 111 0.02 2.31 -2.26
N SER A 112 -0.86 1.31 -2.27
CA SER A 112 -1.57 0.81 -1.08
C SER A 112 -0.68 0.16 -0.01
N TRP A 113 0.60 -0.10 -0.29
CA TRP A 113 1.48 -0.75 0.67
C TRP A 113 1.96 0.16 1.82
N LEU A 114 1.82 1.50 1.68
CA LEU A 114 2.24 2.47 2.68
C LEU A 114 1.37 3.73 2.63
N PHE A 115 0.75 4.04 3.78
CA PHE A 115 0.18 5.35 4.05
C PHE A 115 0.70 5.87 5.39
N VAL A 116 1.06 7.15 5.45
CA VAL A 116 1.36 7.89 6.68
C VAL A 116 0.35 9.02 6.80
N ILE A 117 -0.47 8.95 7.82
CA ILE A 117 -1.58 9.86 8.11
C ILE A 117 -1.20 10.67 9.35
N PRO A 118 -0.86 11.97 9.20
CA PRO A 118 -0.14 12.71 10.23
C PRO A 118 -1.01 13.21 11.40
N ASN A 119 -2.33 13.32 11.21
CA ASN A 119 -3.22 13.93 12.18
C ASN A 119 -4.65 13.40 12.11
N GLU A 120 -5.49 13.80 13.05
CA GLU A 120 -6.90 13.37 13.17
C GLU A 120 -7.75 13.80 11.97
N ILE A 121 -7.56 15.00 11.44
CA ILE A 121 -8.33 15.53 10.32
C ILE A 121 -8.07 14.67 9.08
N SER A 122 -6.80 14.42 8.78
CA SER A 122 -6.41 13.55 7.65
C SER A 122 -6.91 12.11 7.86
N ASN A 123 -6.89 11.62 9.11
CA ASN A 123 -7.38 10.29 9.47
C ASN A 123 -8.88 10.16 9.23
N GLU A 124 -9.67 11.12 9.68
CA GLU A 124 -11.12 11.12 9.46
C GLU A 124 -11.47 11.11 7.98
N VAL A 125 -10.83 11.98 7.19
CA VAL A 125 -11.05 12.04 5.74
C VAL A 125 -10.62 10.76 5.06
N PHE A 126 -9.45 10.22 5.41
CA PHE A 126 -8.97 8.95 4.85
C PHE A 126 -9.93 7.80 5.13
N ARG A 127 -10.34 7.64 6.38
CA ARG A 127 -11.26 6.59 6.81
C ARG A 127 -12.61 6.68 6.08
N ASN A 128 -13.20 7.87 6.02
CA ASN A 128 -14.49 8.06 5.36
C ASN A 128 -14.36 7.79 3.85
N THR A 129 -13.33 8.31 3.20
CA THR A 129 -13.06 8.06 1.78
C THR A 129 -12.81 6.57 1.52
N LEU A 130 -12.06 5.90 2.38
CA LEU A 130 -11.78 4.46 2.26
C LEU A 130 -13.07 3.64 2.38
N ARG A 131 -13.92 3.97 3.36
CA ARG A 131 -15.23 3.32 3.52
C ARG A 131 -16.09 3.47 2.27
N ASP A 132 -16.21 4.68 1.76
CA ASP A 132 -17.00 4.96 0.57
C ASP A 132 -16.47 4.18 -0.64
N VAL A 133 -15.15 4.16 -0.84
CA VAL A 133 -14.52 3.47 -1.98
C VAL A 133 -14.77 1.96 -1.95
N ILE A 134 -14.65 1.31 -0.79
CA ILE A 134 -14.85 -0.16 -0.72
C ILE A 134 -16.32 -0.58 -0.71
N GLN A 135 -17.22 0.32 -0.31
CA GLN A 135 -18.67 0.07 -0.32
C GLN A 135 -19.33 0.38 -1.67
N MET A 136 -18.72 1.23 -2.49
CA MET A 136 -19.24 1.51 -3.82
C MET A 136 -19.19 0.27 -4.71
N PRO A 137 -20.29 -0.01 -5.43
CA PRO A 137 -20.23 -1.03 -6.48
C PRO A 137 -19.21 -0.61 -7.52
N ILE A 138 -18.37 -1.56 -7.95
CA ILE A 138 -17.37 -1.31 -9.00
C ILE A 138 -18.14 -1.09 -10.31
N PRO A 139 -18.07 0.08 -10.93
CA PRO A 139 -18.75 0.33 -12.18
C PRO A 139 -18.12 -0.50 -13.31
N LYS A 140 -18.81 -0.57 -14.45
CA LYS A 140 -18.20 -1.11 -15.66
C LYS A 140 -16.99 -0.21 -16.00
N MET A 141 -15.81 -0.79 -15.97
CA MET A 141 -14.56 -0.10 -16.29
C MET A 141 -14.52 0.26 -17.79
N SER A 142 -13.82 1.34 -18.13
CA SER A 142 -13.54 1.66 -19.53
C SER A 142 -12.69 0.57 -20.20
N ALA A 143 -12.83 0.41 -21.50
CA ALA A 143 -12.02 -0.58 -22.24
C ALA A 143 -10.52 -0.30 -22.12
N GLU A 144 -10.12 0.95 -22.07
CA GLU A 144 -8.73 1.37 -21.89
C GLU A 144 -8.18 0.97 -20.52
N TYR A 145 -8.98 1.14 -19.46
CA TYR A 145 -8.58 0.76 -18.12
C TYR A 145 -8.55 -0.77 -17.95
N GLU A 146 -9.51 -1.49 -18.50
CA GLU A 146 -9.51 -2.97 -18.55
C GLU A 146 -8.27 -3.52 -19.26
N LEU A 147 -7.89 -2.91 -20.39
CA LEU A 147 -6.69 -3.27 -21.13
C LEU A 147 -5.43 -3.03 -20.27
N PHE A 148 -5.32 -1.84 -19.65
CA PHE A 148 -4.22 -1.52 -18.76
C PHE A 148 -4.10 -2.53 -17.61
N LEU A 149 -5.19 -2.86 -16.93
CA LEU A 149 -5.19 -3.83 -15.83
C LEU A 149 -4.76 -5.23 -16.30
N THR A 150 -5.27 -5.64 -17.46
CA THR A 150 -4.95 -6.95 -18.03
C THR A 150 -3.46 -7.03 -18.39
N GLU A 151 -2.93 -6.05 -19.10
CA GLU A 151 -1.51 -6.00 -19.44
C GLU A 151 -0.63 -5.98 -18.18
N TRP A 152 -1.00 -5.20 -17.17
CA TRP A 152 -0.25 -5.11 -15.93
C TRP A 152 -0.26 -6.42 -15.15
N LEU A 153 -1.39 -7.13 -15.08
CA LEU A 153 -1.55 -8.38 -14.35
C LEU A 153 -0.93 -9.59 -15.05
N VAL A 154 -0.97 -9.63 -16.39
CA VAL A 154 -0.46 -10.78 -17.17
C VAL A 154 0.97 -10.57 -17.67
N SER A 155 1.53 -9.36 -17.50
CA SER A 155 2.89 -9.06 -17.98
C SER A 155 3.90 -10.06 -17.44
N SER A 156 4.66 -10.67 -18.34
CA SER A 156 5.78 -11.57 -18.03
C SER A 156 7.12 -10.86 -17.93
N GLY A 157 7.12 -9.53 -18.03
CA GLY A 157 8.34 -8.71 -18.01
C GLY A 157 9.09 -8.77 -16.68
N LEU A 158 10.42 -8.68 -16.72
CA LEU A 158 11.25 -8.69 -15.50
C LEU A 158 11.00 -7.50 -14.57
N TRP A 159 10.53 -6.38 -15.13
CA TRP A 159 10.47 -5.09 -14.44
C TRP A 159 9.08 -4.47 -14.37
N LYS A 160 8.07 -5.13 -14.95
CA LYS A 160 6.69 -4.61 -15.01
C LYS A 160 5.67 -5.65 -14.56
N GLY A 161 4.57 -5.19 -14.04
CA GLY A 161 3.39 -5.98 -13.75
C GLY A 161 3.40 -6.71 -12.41
N TRP A 162 2.30 -7.35 -12.13
CA TRP A 162 2.08 -8.13 -10.91
C TRP A 162 2.83 -9.46 -10.94
N GLN A 163 3.35 -9.87 -9.78
CA GLN A 163 4.23 -11.03 -9.65
C GLN A 163 3.60 -12.19 -8.86
N GLY A 164 2.29 -12.22 -8.71
CA GLY A 164 1.61 -13.33 -8.06
C GLY A 164 1.91 -14.66 -8.73
N SER A 165 2.07 -15.70 -7.92
CA SER A 165 2.32 -17.08 -8.40
C SER A 165 1.08 -17.68 -9.05
N GLU A 166 -0.11 -17.29 -8.60
CA GLU A 166 -1.39 -17.79 -9.08
C GLU A 166 -2.01 -16.76 -10.04
N LYS A 167 -2.14 -17.16 -11.30
CA LYS A 167 -2.76 -16.34 -12.35
C LYS A 167 -4.07 -16.97 -12.84
N ASP A 168 -4.80 -17.61 -11.91
CA ASP A 168 -6.17 -18.05 -12.21
C ASP A 168 -7.11 -16.85 -12.35
N THR A 169 -8.22 -17.05 -13.03
CA THR A 169 -9.19 -16.00 -13.32
C THR A 169 -9.73 -15.32 -12.06
N VAL A 170 -9.98 -16.08 -10.99
CA VAL A 170 -10.51 -15.54 -9.73
C VAL A 170 -9.52 -14.59 -9.08
N THR A 171 -8.25 -14.99 -9.02
CA THR A 171 -7.16 -14.19 -8.45
C THR A 171 -6.92 -12.93 -9.28
N ILE A 172 -6.97 -13.02 -10.61
CA ILE A 172 -6.85 -11.87 -11.51
C ILE A 172 -7.99 -10.87 -11.26
N GLU A 173 -9.24 -11.32 -11.25
CA GLU A 173 -10.39 -10.45 -11.02
C GLU A 173 -10.36 -9.81 -9.62
N ARG A 174 -9.92 -10.53 -8.61
CA ARG A 174 -9.69 -9.96 -7.28
C ARG A 174 -8.62 -8.85 -7.32
N LYS A 175 -7.51 -9.08 -8.00
CA LYS A 175 -6.43 -8.08 -8.13
C LYS A 175 -6.85 -6.85 -8.94
N LYS A 176 -7.66 -7.00 -9.98
CA LYS A 176 -8.26 -5.87 -10.69
C LYS A 176 -9.04 -4.96 -9.74
N LYS A 177 -9.86 -5.54 -8.86
CA LYS A 177 -10.62 -4.81 -7.84
C LYS A 177 -9.70 -4.05 -6.87
N CYS A 178 -8.67 -4.70 -6.35
CA CYS A 178 -7.69 -4.05 -5.47
C CYS A 178 -7.07 -2.81 -6.11
N ILE A 179 -6.60 -2.95 -7.36
CA ILE A 179 -5.95 -1.85 -8.07
C ILE A 179 -6.96 -0.73 -8.36
N TYR A 180 -8.19 -1.08 -8.70
CA TYR A 180 -9.26 -0.11 -8.87
C TYR A 180 -9.49 0.70 -7.59
N TRP A 181 -9.61 0.05 -6.44
CA TRP A 181 -9.78 0.73 -5.15
C TRP A 181 -8.56 1.61 -4.78
N GLU A 182 -7.34 1.16 -5.06
CA GLU A 182 -6.12 1.95 -4.86
C GLU A 182 -6.18 3.27 -5.65
N HIS A 183 -6.58 3.19 -6.91
CA HIS A 183 -6.72 4.38 -7.76
C HIS A 183 -7.87 5.27 -7.31
N GLN A 184 -9.04 4.69 -6.99
CA GLN A 184 -10.21 5.46 -6.54
C GLN A 184 -9.99 6.11 -5.17
N LEU A 185 -9.30 5.44 -4.25
CA LEU A 185 -8.93 6.03 -2.97
C LEU A 185 -8.11 7.31 -3.19
N SER A 186 -7.07 7.23 -4.01
CA SER A 186 -6.22 8.39 -4.31
C SER A 186 -7.00 9.52 -4.99
N ALA A 187 -7.85 9.19 -5.98
CA ALA A 187 -8.67 10.18 -6.68
C ALA A 187 -9.67 10.88 -5.74
N ASN A 188 -10.34 10.13 -4.88
CA ASN A 188 -11.35 10.67 -3.97
C ASN A 188 -10.73 11.45 -2.80
N LEU A 189 -9.57 11.04 -2.29
CA LEU A 189 -8.81 11.84 -1.33
C LEU A 189 -8.45 13.20 -1.91
N ALA A 190 -7.92 13.25 -3.12
CA ALA A 190 -7.60 14.51 -3.79
C ALA A 190 -8.86 15.39 -3.98
N LYS A 191 -9.99 14.82 -4.40
CA LYS A 191 -11.29 15.53 -4.51
C LYS A 191 -11.78 16.07 -3.15
N SER A 192 -11.47 15.39 -2.06
CA SER A 192 -11.80 15.84 -0.69
C SER A 192 -10.85 16.93 -0.17
N GLY A 193 -9.98 17.46 -1.01
CA GLY A 193 -9.02 18.50 -0.68
C GLY A 193 -7.87 18.02 0.20
N VAL A 194 -7.59 16.71 0.19
CA VAL A 194 -6.37 16.14 0.80
C VAL A 194 -5.23 16.23 -0.19
N GLU A 195 -4.11 16.78 0.24
CA GLU A 195 -2.90 16.77 -0.55
C GLU A 195 -2.20 15.39 -0.43
N LEU A 196 -1.87 14.80 -1.57
CA LEU A 196 -1.12 13.55 -1.62
C LEU A 196 0.36 13.87 -1.81
N ARG A 197 1.21 13.51 -0.85
CA ARG A 197 2.66 13.78 -0.87
C ARG A 197 3.48 12.52 -0.81
N SER A 198 4.65 12.57 -1.44
CA SER A 198 5.64 11.50 -1.34
C SER A 198 6.36 11.57 0.00
N ILE A 199 6.54 10.43 0.67
CA ILE A 199 7.46 10.32 1.81
C ILE A 199 8.91 10.64 1.40
N GLY A 200 9.22 10.62 0.09
CA GLY A 200 10.52 10.99 -0.46
C GLY A 200 10.76 12.50 -0.59
N GLU A 201 9.79 13.36 -0.31
CA GLU A 201 9.95 14.82 -0.46
C GLU A 201 11.12 15.39 0.33
N LYS A 202 11.26 14.97 1.58
CA LYS A 202 12.30 15.47 2.49
C LYS A 202 13.67 14.85 2.25
N ASN A 203 13.73 13.67 1.63
CA ASN A 203 14.98 12.97 1.30
C ASN A 203 14.85 12.23 -0.04
N ARG A 204 14.89 12.99 -1.14
CA ARG A 204 14.75 12.45 -2.51
C ARG A 204 15.83 11.41 -2.84
N VAL A 205 17.07 11.67 -2.44
CA VAL A 205 18.19 10.76 -2.76
C VAL A 205 17.98 9.41 -2.05
N GLY A 206 17.71 9.42 -0.74
CA GLY A 206 17.45 8.20 0.02
C GLY A 206 16.26 7.42 -0.52
N TYR A 207 15.18 8.12 -0.89
CA TYR A 207 14.00 7.51 -1.50
C TYR A 207 14.34 6.82 -2.83
N TRP A 208 15.06 7.48 -3.73
CA TRP A 208 15.43 6.89 -5.02
C TRP A 208 16.41 5.72 -4.87
N VAL A 209 17.34 5.78 -3.93
CA VAL A 209 18.24 4.66 -3.61
C VAL A 209 17.43 3.44 -3.16
N LEU A 210 16.46 3.61 -2.25
CA LEU A 210 15.59 2.49 -1.82
C LEU A 210 14.77 1.92 -2.98
N ARG A 211 14.19 2.78 -3.82
CA ARG A 211 13.45 2.36 -5.02
C ARG A 211 14.34 1.57 -6.00
N TRP A 212 15.58 1.96 -6.14
CA TRP A 212 16.54 1.24 -6.98
C TRP A 212 16.92 -0.12 -6.39
N VAL A 213 17.17 -0.19 -5.08
CA VAL A 213 17.43 -1.45 -4.37
C VAL A 213 16.25 -2.40 -4.50
N ASP A 214 15.02 -1.92 -4.35
CA ASP A 214 13.81 -2.72 -4.55
C ASP A 214 13.74 -3.32 -5.96
N ARG A 215 14.04 -2.53 -6.99
CA ARG A 215 14.08 -3.01 -8.37
C ARG A 215 15.08 -4.14 -8.55
N ILE A 216 16.28 -4.00 -7.98
CA ILE A 216 17.32 -5.05 -8.02
C ILE A 216 16.81 -6.30 -7.31
N LYS A 217 16.28 -6.18 -6.08
CA LYS A 217 15.74 -7.29 -5.32
C LYS A 217 14.66 -8.05 -6.10
N ILE A 218 13.70 -7.33 -6.68
CA ILE A 218 12.64 -7.91 -7.49
C ILE A 218 13.22 -8.59 -8.73
N GLY A 219 14.19 -7.99 -9.39
CA GLY A 219 14.87 -8.57 -10.57
C GLY A 219 15.55 -9.90 -10.24
N PHE A 220 16.33 -9.97 -9.17
CA PHE A 220 16.95 -11.21 -8.71
C PHE A 220 15.94 -12.28 -8.33
N TRP A 221 14.90 -11.92 -7.60
CA TRP A 221 13.84 -12.86 -7.24
C TRP A 221 13.15 -13.48 -8.47
N ARG A 222 12.86 -12.68 -9.50
CA ARG A 222 12.27 -13.16 -10.76
C ARG A 222 13.18 -14.11 -11.52
N ILE A 223 14.48 -13.82 -11.53
CA ILE A 223 15.49 -14.71 -12.13
C ILE A 223 15.49 -16.03 -11.38
N ALA A 224 15.58 -16.01 -10.05
CA ALA A 224 15.56 -17.22 -9.22
C ALA A 224 14.30 -18.07 -9.46
N CYS A 225 13.10 -17.44 -9.53
CA CYS A 225 11.86 -18.16 -9.84
C CYS A 225 11.81 -18.78 -11.23
N ARG A 226 12.52 -18.23 -12.22
CA ARG A 226 12.63 -18.85 -13.57
C ARG A 226 13.51 -20.09 -13.53
N PHE A 227 14.62 -20.06 -12.80
CA PHE A 227 15.50 -21.22 -12.67
C PHE A 227 14.91 -22.34 -11.81
N ALA A 228 14.04 -22.01 -10.84
CA ALA A 228 13.37 -23.02 -10.01
C ALA A 228 12.20 -23.74 -10.72
N ARG A 229 11.80 -23.31 -11.92
CA ARG A 229 10.75 -23.94 -12.74
C ARG A 229 11.30 -24.81 -13.87
N ILE A 230 12.62 -24.91 -13.98
CA ILE A 230 13.33 -25.85 -14.85
C ILE A 230 13.71 -27.09 -14.06
#